data_653d9b1628421809df5200b5cdb7fbdb
#
_entry.id   653d9b1628421809df5200b5cdb7fbdb
#
_cell.length_a   1.000
_cell.length_b   1.000
_cell.length_c   1.000
_cell.angle_alpha   90.00
_cell.angle_beta   90.00
_cell.angle_gamma   90.00
#
_symmetry.space_group_name_H-M   'P 1'
#
loop_
_entity.id
_entity.type
_entity.pdbx_description
1 polymer ?
#
loop_
_entity_poly.entity_id
_entity_poly.type
_entity_poly.pdbx_seq_one_letter_code
_entity_poly.pdbx_strand_id
1 'polypeptide(L)'
;SGRPLHLDISDEPMKKGIITNRNKFVLGGSGSGKSFFMNHLVRQYWEQGTHVVLVDTGNSYQGLCELIRRKTKGEDGVYFTYTEEHPISFNPFYTDDYYFDVEKKDSIKTLLLTLWKTEDDKITKTESGELGSAVNAYIERIRADRNIVPCFDSFYEYLRDDYRRELEEREIRVSREDFNIDNMLITLRQYYKGGRYDFLLNSRANIDLLSKRFVVFEVDSIKENKELFPVVTIIIMEAFINKMRRLKGVRKQLIVEEAWKALSTANMAEYLRYMYKTVRKYYGEAIVVTQEVEDIISSPVVKEAIINNSDCKILLDQRKFMNRFDAIQSLLGLTDKEKAQILSINQSNDPSRKYKEVWIGLGGVQSAVYATEVSVPEYLAYTTEETEKVEVQRLAGELGGDMELAIRQLAEGKR
;
A
#
# COMPACT_ATOMS: atom_id res chain seq x y z
N SER A 1 8.60 31.89 11.53
CA SER A 1 8.03 32.46 12.77
C SER A 1 8.30 31.59 14.00
N GLY A 2 8.78 30.36 13.86
CA GLY A 2 9.15 29.44 14.97
C GLY A 2 8.00 29.05 15.91
N ARG A 3 6.75 29.29 15.53
CA ARG A 3 5.59 28.87 16.33
C ARG A 3 5.14 27.48 15.89
N PRO A 4 4.93 26.53 16.83
CA PRO A 4 4.36 25.23 16.50
C PRO A 4 2.94 25.41 15.93
N LEU A 5 2.65 24.69 14.86
CA LEU A 5 1.35 24.65 14.21
C LEU A 5 0.81 23.22 14.26
N HIS A 6 -0.44 23.07 14.69
CA HIS A 6 -1.19 21.85 14.45
C HIS A 6 -1.90 21.98 13.10
N LEU A 7 -1.57 21.11 12.18
CA LEU A 7 -2.17 21.09 10.84
C LEU A 7 -2.90 19.78 10.63
N ASP A 8 -4.22 19.82 10.53
CA ASP A 8 -5.01 18.70 10.06
C ASP A 8 -5.14 18.76 8.53
N ILE A 9 -4.64 17.71 7.87
CA ILE A 9 -4.65 17.58 6.41
C ILE A 9 -5.65 16.53 5.91
N SER A 10 -6.56 16.10 6.77
CA SER A 10 -7.57 15.07 6.48
C SER A 10 -8.99 15.47 6.84
N ASP A 11 -9.30 15.60 8.12
CA ASP A 11 -10.69 15.75 8.57
C ASP A 11 -11.19 17.20 8.54
N GLU A 12 -10.39 18.14 9.01
CA GLU A 12 -10.80 19.55 9.04
C GLU A 12 -10.98 20.13 7.63
N PRO A 13 -10.03 19.91 6.67
CA PRO A 13 -10.24 20.33 5.28
C PRO A 13 -11.45 19.67 4.63
N MET A 14 -11.73 18.40 4.96
CA MET A 14 -12.90 17.68 4.47
C MET A 14 -14.20 18.30 4.99
N LYS A 15 -14.27 18.62 6.30
CA LYS A 15 -15.42 19.29 6.92
C LYS A 15 -15.65 20.70 6.37
N LYS A 16 -14.59 21.40 6.00
CA LYS A 16 -14.64 22.73 5.39
C LYS A 16 -14.92 22.71 3.88
N GLY A 17 -15.02 21.54 3.27
CA GLY A 17 -15.22 21.41 1.82
C GLY A 17 -14.01 21.81 0.96
N ILE A 18 -12.83 21.92 1.55
CA ILE A 18 -11.58 22.25 0.85
C ILE A 18 -11.11 21.04 0.04
N ILE A 19 -11.28 19.84 0.60
CA ILE A 19 -10.99 18.56 -0.06
C ILE A 19 -12.26 17.72 -0.14
N THR A 20 -12.34 16.82 -1.12
CA THR A 20 -13.46 15.89 -1.33
C THR A 20 -13.13 14.46 -0.91
N ASN A 21 -11.84 14.17 -0.75
CA ASN A 21 -11.30 12.91 -0.22
C ASN A 21 -10.06 13.18 0.64
N ARG A 22 -9.70 12.19 1.47
CA ARG A 22 -8.54 12.28 2.37
C ARG A 22 -7.26 11.69 1.77
N ASN A 23 -7.33 11.16 0.55
CA ASN A 23 -6.19 10.52 -0.07
C ASN A 23 -5.04 11.51 -0.31
N LYS A 24 -3.82 10.99 -0.24
CA LYS A 24 -2.60 11.79 -0.35
C LYS A 24 -1.65 11.22 -1.39
N PHE A 25 -1.00 12.11 -2.07
CA PHE A 25 0.13 11.83 -2.94
C PHE A 25 1.37 12.51 -2.39
N VAL A 26 2.42 11.75 -2.14
CA VAL A 26 3.68 12.24 -1.57
C VAL A 26 4.82 12.03 -2.56
N LEU A 27 5.50 13.11 -2.89
CA LEU A 27 6.63 13.11 -3.81
C LEU A 27 7.87 13.65 -3.14
N GLY A 28 8.94 12.87 -3.13
CA GLY A 28 10.22 13.30 -2.59
C GLY A 28 11.37 12.44 -3.09
N GLY A 29 12.33 13.05 -3.77
CA GLY A 29 13.52 12.37 -4.27
C GLY A 29 14.38 11.77 -3.15
N SER A 30 15.31 10.88 -3.52
CA SER A 30 16.27 10.31 -2.56
C SER A 30 17.02 11.41 -1.80
N GLY A 31 17.08 11.31 -0.48
CA GLY A 31 17.71 12.29 0.41
C GLY A 31 16.86 13.54 0.70
N SER A 32 15.63 13.63 0.20
CA SER A 32 14.71 14.77 0.48
C SER A 32 14.15 14.78 1.91
N GLY A 33 14.35 13.73 2.71
CA GLY A 33 13.76 13.56 4.03
C GLY A 33 12.39 12.87 4.00
N LYS A 34 12.03 12.20 2.91
CA LYS A 34 10.75 11.53 2.71
C LYS A 34 10.42 10.54 3.83
N SER A 35 11.30 9.58 4.09
CA SER A 35 11.09 8.55 5.14
C SER A 35 10.94 9.15 6.52
N PHE A 36 11.73 10.18 6.82
CA PHE A 36 11.62 10.94 8.06
C PHE A 36 10.24 11.61 8.21
N PHE A 37 9.81 12.36 7.19
CA PHE A 37 8.51 13.02 7.19
C PHE A 37 7.36 12.01 7.32
N MET A 38 7.44 10.91 6.59
CA MET A 38 6.41 9.87 6.62
C MET A 38 6.34 9.16 7.97
N ASN A 39 7.47 8.81 8.60
CA ASN A 39 7.48 8.25 9.95
C ASN A 39 6.80 9.20 10.96
N HIS A 40 7.14 10.50 10.89
CA HIS A 40 6.51 11.50 11.74
C HIS A 40 5.00 11.59 11.51
N LEU A 41 4.57 11.63 10.24
CA LEU A 41 3.17 11.72 9.86
C LEU A 41 2.36 10.50 10.35
N VAL A 42 2.83 9.29 10.07
CA VAL A 42 2.09 8.06 10.40
C VAL A 42 2.04 7.81 11.91
N ARG A 43 3.10 8.19 12.65
CA ARG A 43 3.09 8.14 14.10
C ARG A 43 2.01 9.02 14.69
N GLN A 44 1.89 10.27 14.23
CA GLN A 44 0.86 11.19 14.72
C GLN A 44 -0.54 10.67 14.44
N TYR A 45 -0.80 10.09 13.27
CA TYR A 45 -2.08 9.46 12.98
C TYR A 45 -2.37 8.26 13.89
N TRP A 46 -1.36 7.41 14.13
CA TRP A 46 -1.52 6.29 15.05
C TRP A 46 -1.81 6.76 16.48
N GLU A 47 -1.13 7.80 16.97
CA GLU A 47 -1.39 8.41 18.28
C GLU A 47 -2.81 8.98 18.39
N GLN A 48 -3.40 9.44 17.30
CA GLN A 48 -4.79 9.89 17.20
C GLN A 48 -5.81 8.74 17.08
N GLY A 49 -5.38 7.49 17.17
CA GLY A 49 -6.25 6.32 17.09
C GLY A 49 -6.49 5.79 15.67
N THR A 50 -5.79 6.29 14.66
CA THR A 50 -5.87 5.78 13.29
C THR A 50 -5.22 4.40 13.20
N HIS A 51 -5.85 3.50 12.46
CA HIS A 51 -5.24 2.23 12.07
C HIS A 51 -4.41 2.42 10.82
N VAL A 52 -3.12 2.13 10.89
CA VAL A 52 -2.13 2.34 9.84
C VAL A 52 -1.64 1.01 9.31
N VAL A 53 -1.72 0.81 8.00
CA VAL A 53 -1.13 -0.31 7.27
C VAL A 53 -0.16 0.26 6.25
N LEU A 54 1.08 -0.21 6.29
CA LEU A 54 2.17 0.23 5.41
C LEU A 54 2.66 -0.91 4.53
N VAL A 55 2.87 -0.62 3.26
CA VAL A 55 3.69 -1.42 2.34
C VAL A 55 5.01 -0.66 2.17
N ASP A 56 6.08 -1.20 2.76
CA ASP A 56 7.41 -0.60 2.81
C ASP A 56 8.36 -1.34 1.85
N THR A 57 9.19 -0.61 1.13
CA THR A 57 10.16 -1.16 0.17
C THR A 57 11.59 -0.69 0.45
N GLY A 58 11.88 -0.26 1.65
CA GLY A 58 13.19 0.28 2.01
C GLY A 58 13.51 0.16 3.48
N ASN A 59 12.78 -0.68 4.20
CA ASN A 59 12.97 -0.93 5.63
C ASN A 59 12.97 0.38 6.47
N SER A 60 12.10 1.32 6.06
CA SER A 60 12.07 2.69 6.58
C SER A 60 11.32 2.82 7.91
N TYR A 61 10.41 1.89 8.22
CA TYR A 61 9.50 2.00 9.37
C TYR A 61 9.82 1.01 10.51
N GLN A 62 10.88 0.23 10.41
CA GLN A 62 11.24 -0.79 11.40
C GLN A 62 11.42 -0.18 12.82
N GLY A 63 12.16 0.93 12.92
CA GLY A 63 12.43 1.60 14.21
C GLY A 63 11.14 2.10 14.86
N LEU A 64 10.27 2.79 14.12
CA LEU A 64 8.98 3.26 14.61
C LEU A 64 8.07 2.08 15.02
N CYS A 65 8.02 1.03 14.20
CA CYS A 65 7.21 -0.16 14.47
C CYS A 65 7.62 -0.85 15.77
N GLU A 66 8.94 -0.99 16.01
CA GLU A 66 9.47 -1.59 17.23
C GLU A 66 9.15 -0.73 18.47
N LEU A 67 9.27 0.60 18.36
CA LEU A 67 8.88 1.49 19.47
C LEU A 67 7.39 1.39 19.79
N ILE A 68 6.54 1.34 18.80
CA ILE A 68 5.09 1.16 18.97
C ILE A 68 4.81 -0.20 19.62
N ARG A 69 5.45 -1.25 19.16
CA ARG A 69 5.31 -2.61 19.70
C ARG A 69 5.63 -2.66 21.18
N ARG A 70 6.71 -2.02 21.61
CA ARG A 70 7.10 -1.94 23.01
C ARG A 70 6.14 -1.12 23.85
N LYS A 71 5.78 0.07 23.38
CA LYS A 71 4.84 0.97 24.04
C LYS A 71 3.49 0.30 24.29
N THR A 72 3.05 -0.56 23.37
CA THR A 72 1.78 -1.28 23.44
C THR A 72 1.90 -2.71 23.97
N LYS A 73 3.08 -3.12 24.47
CA LYS A 73 3.34 -4.48 24.95
C LYS A 73 3.01 -5.59 23.94
N GLY A 74 3.22 -5.29 22.64
CA GLY A 74 2.97 -6.22 21.55
C GLY A 74 1.54 -6.19 20.98
N GLU A 75 0.66 -5.34 21.51
CA GLU A 75 -0.68 -5.18 20.94
C GLU A 75 -0.64 -4.59 19.54
N ASP A 76 0.17 -3.56 19.32
CA ASP A 76 0.42 -2.92 18.02
C ASP A 76 1.90 -3.09 17.59
N GLY A 77 2.26 -2.55 16.44
CA GLY A 77 3.63 -2.59 15.94
C GLY A 77 3.99 -3.96 15.37
N VAL A 78 3.19 -4.45 14.43
CA VAL A 78 3.43 -5.72 13.74
C VAL A 78 4.25 -5.45 12.47
N TYR A 79 5.40 -6.12 12.36
CA TYR A 79 6.31 -6.00 11.23
C TYR A 79 6.43 -7.34 10.51
N PHE A 80 5.90 -7.40 9.30
CA PHE A 80 6.01 -8.56 8.44
C PHE A 80 7.11 -8.33 7.42
N THR A 81 8.12 -9.19 7.42
CA THR A 81 9.15 -9.22 6.39
C THR A 81 8.89 -10.41 5.49
N TYR A 82 8.81 -10.17 4.19
CA TYR A 82 8.72 -11.25 3.23
C TYR A 82 10.09 -11.92 3.09
N THR A 83 10.16 -13.20 3.41
CA THR A 83 11.30 -14.07 3.10
C THR A 83 10.77 -15.37 2.49
N GLU A 84 11.63 -16.11 1.77
CA GLU A 84 11.23 -17.43 1.23
C GLU A 84 10.87 -18.42 2.34
N GLU A 85 11.49 -18.28 3.52
CA GLU A 85 11.22 -19.11 4.70
C GLU A 85 9.93 -18.70 5.42
N HIS A 86 9.59 -17.41 5.38
CA HIS A 86 8.40 -16.83 6.02
C HIS A 86 7.63 -15.96 5.01
N PRO A 87 6.99 -16.57 4.00
CA PRO A 87 6.25 -15.85 3.01
C PRO A 87 4.95 -15.25 3.59
N ILE A 88 4.54 -14.13 3.02
CA ILE A 88 3.21 -13.57 3.29
C ILE A 88 2.19 -14.45 2.57
N SER A 89 1.40 -15.19 3.34
CA SER A 89 0.37 -16.08 2.82
C SER A 89 -1.02 -15.49 3.05
N PHE A 90 -1.93 -15.74 2.11
CA PHE A 90 -3.28 -15.23 2.12
C PHE A 90 -4.25 -16.26 1.54
N ASN A 91 -5.52 -16.10 1.82
CA ASN A 91 -6.58 -16.87 1.19
C ASN A 91 -7.65 -15.91 0.64
N PRO A 92 -7.74 -15.73 -0.69
CA PRO A 92 -8.71 -14.82 -1.29
C PRO A 92 -10.15 -15.24 -1.05
N PHE A 93 -10.40 -16.54 -0.83
CA PHE A 93 -11.72 -17.12 -0.58
C PHE A 93 -12.08 -17.22 0.90
N TYR A 94 -11.20 -16.76 1.79
CA TYR A 94 -11.50 -16.76 3.23
C TYR A 94 -12.54 -15.70 3.57
N THR A 95 -13.61 -16.13 4.24
CA THR A 95 -14.61 -15.30 4.91
C THR A 95 -15.10 -16.05 6.16
N ASP A 96 -15.43 -15.31 7.23
CA ASP A 96 -15.87 -15.92 8.49
C ASP A 96 -17.26 -16.58 8.39
N ASP A 97 -18.09 -16.09 7.47
CA ASP A 97 -19.51 -16.42 7.36
C ASP A 97 -19.93 -16.92 5.97
N TYR A 98 -18.97 -17.19 5.09
CA TYR A 98 -19.21 -17.52 3.67
C TYR A 98 -20.00 -16.44 2.90
N TYR A 99 -19.97 -15.22 3.39
CA TYR A 99 -20.59 -14.10 2.71
C TYR A 99 -19.59 -13.45 1.74
N PHE A 100 -19.97 -13.44 0.46
CA PHE A 100 -19.21 -12.82 -0.62
C PHE A 100 -20.10 -11.77 -1.28
N ASP A 101 -19.85 -10.52 -0.95
CA ASP A 101 -20.49 -9.39 -1.63
C ASP A 101 -19.91 -9.17 -3.04
N VAL A 102 -20.53 -8.28 -3.80
CA VAL A 102 -20.10 -7.97 -5.17
C VAL A 102 -18.63 -7.51 -5.20
N GLU A 103 -18.24 -6.68 -4.23
CA GLU A 103 -16.91 -6.13 -4.15
C GLU A 103 -15.86 -7.22 -3.85
N LYS A 104 -16.16 -8.16 -2.95
CA LYS A 104 -15.27 -9.31 -2.67
C LYS A 104 -15.09 -10.21 -3.88
N LYS A 105 -16.17 -10.46 -4.62
CA LYS A 105 -16.12 -11.25 -5.86
C LYS A 105 -15.29 -10.56 -6.95
N ASP A 106 -15.47 -9.25 -7.11
CA ASP A 106 -14.68 -8.46 -8.07
C ASP A 106 -13.19 -8.42 -7.70
N SER A 107 -12.87 -8.36 -6.43
CA SER A 107 -11.51 -8.43 -5.94
C SER A 107 -10.84 -9.78 -6.22
N ILE A 108 -11.53 -10.89 -5.93
CA ILE A 108 -11.06 -12.25 -6.26
C ILE A 108 -10.82 -12.35 -7.77
N LYS A 109 -11.77 -11.88 -8.58
CA LYS A 109 -11.63 -11.87 -10.05
C LYS A 109 -10.40 -11.07 -10.50
N THR A 110 -10.20 -9.88 -9.94
CA THR A 110 -9.06 -9.03 -10.28
C THR A 110 -7.73 -9.68 -9.90
N LEU A 111 -7.65 -10.27 -8.72
CA LEU A 111 -6.49 -11.06 -8.31
C LEU A 111 -6.20 -12.18 -9.32
N LEU A 112 -7.20 -12.99 -9.65
CA LEU A 112 -7.04 -14.10 -10.59
C LEU A 112 -6.62 -13.65 -11.99
N LEU A 113 -7.14 -12.51 -12.47
CA LEU A 113 -6.69 -11.89 -13.73
C LEU A 113 -5.23 -11.48 -13.67
N THR A 114 -4.78 -10.91 -12.56
CA THR A 114 -3.38 -10.51 -12.37
C THR A 114 -2.44 -11.72 -12.30
N LEU A 115 -2.92 -12.84 -11.75
CA LEU A 115 -2.15 -14.10 -11.73
C LEU A 115 -2.06 -14.75 -13.12
N TRP A 116 -3.08 -14.57 -13.95
CA TRP A 116 -3.18 -15.21 -15.26
C TRP A 116 -2.55 -14.39 -16.38
N LYS A 117 -2.72 -13.07 -16.38
CA LYS A 117 -2.33 -12.17 -17.46
C LYS A 117 -1.11 -11.34 -17.11
N THR A 118 -0.25 -11.12 -18.09
CA THR A 118 0.90 -10.20 -17.99
C THR A 118 0.53 -8.76 -18.35
N GLU A 119 1.48 -7.84 -18.23
CA GLU A 119 1.31 -6.42 -18.59
C GLU A 119 0.89 -6.20 -20.04
N ASP A 120 1.42 -7.02 -20.93
CA ASP A 120 1.20 -6.91 -22.37
C ASP A 120 -0.11 -7.55 -22.84
N ASP A 121 -0.75 -8.35 -22.00
CA ASP A 121 -1.98 -9.06 -22.32
C ASP A 121 -3.21 -8.18 -22.24
N LYS A 122 -3.98 -8.10 -23.30
CA LYS A 122 -5.30 -7.46 -23.28
C LYS A 122 -6.34 -8.43 -22.71
N ILE A 123 -7.02 -7.99 -21.66
CA ILE A 123 -8.16 -8.73 -21.09
C ILE A 123 -9.41 -8.40 -21.91
N THR A 124 -10.03 -9.42 -22.47
CA THR A 124 -11.28 -9.28 -23.18
C THR A 124 -12.48 -9.24 -22.21
N LYS A 125 -13.62 -8.72 -22.68
CA LYS A 125 -14.87 -8.77 -21.92
C LYS A 125 -15.32 -10.21 -21.65
N THR A 126 -15.09 -11.11 -22.60
CA THR A 126 -15.42 -12.52 -22.48
C THR A 126 -14.57 -13.18 -21.39
N GLU A 127 -13.26 -12.98 -21.38
CA GLU A 127 -12.39 -13.52 -20.35
C GLU A 127 -12.77 -13.03 -18.95
N SER A 128 -12.99 -11.73 -18.80
CA SER A 128 -13.44 -11.15 -17.52
C SER A 128 -14.83 -11.66 -17.10
N GLY A 129 -15.73 -11.86 -18.05
CA GLY A 129 -17.08 -12.39 -17.81
C GLY A 129 -17.06 -13.86 -17.38
N GLU A 130 -16.33 -14.70 -18.12
CA GLU A 130 -16.21 -16.13 -17.82
C GLU A 130 -15.52 -16.38 -16.48
N LEU A 131 -14.46 -15.65 -16.17
CA LEU A 131 -13.81 -15.76 -14.86
C LEU A 131 -14.75 -15.31 -13.72
N GLY A 132 -15.53 -14.24 -13.94
CA GLY A 132 -16.56 -13.82 -12.98
C GLY A 132 -17.63 -14.90 -12.77
N SER A 133 -18.05 -15.57 -13.84
CA SER A 133 -19.00 -16.71 -13.79
C SER A 133 -18.41 -17.89 -13.03
N ALA A 134 -17.15 -18.25 -13.27
CA ALA A 134 -16.44 -19.30 -12.56
C ALA A 134 -16.33 -19.02 -11.05
N VAL A 135 -15.98 -17.80 -10.67
CA VAL A 135 -15.91 -17.37 -9.25
C VAL A 135 -17.29 -17.48 -8.60
N ASN A 136 -18.35 -17.00 -9.26
CA ASN A 136 -19.72 -17.11 -8.73
C ASN A 136 -20.15 -18.56 -8.55
N ALA A 137 -19.95 -19.41 -9.54
CA ALA A 137 -20.33 -20.82 -9.49
C ALA A 137 -19.57 -21.58 -8.39
N TYR A 138 -18.26 -21.31 -8.24
CA TYR A 138 -17.48 -21.86 -7.13
C TYR A 138 -18.01 -21.41 -5.75
N ILE A 139 -18.37 -20.15 -5.60
CA ILE A 139 -18.94 -19.64 -4.35
C ILE A 139 -20.26 -20.34 -4.02
N GLU A 140 -21.14 -20.57 -5.00
CA GLU A 140 -22.37 -21.33 -4.77
C GLU A 140 -22.08 -22.79 -4.38
N ARG A 141 -21.06 -23.40 -4.98
CA ARG A 141 -20.61 -24.75 -4.63
C ARG A 141 -20.14 -24.87 -3.17
N ILE A 142 -19.27 -23.95 -2.70
CA ILE A 142 -18.79 -23.98 -1.30
C ILE A 142 -19.87 -23.60 -0.29
N ARG A 143 -20.93 -22.92 -0.73
CA ARG A 143 -22.13 -22.69 0.09
C ARG A 143 -22.99 -23.94 0.22
N ALA A 144 -23.10 -24.71 -0.86
CA ALA A 144 -23.86 -25.95 -0.90
C ALA A 144 -23.15 -27.09 -0.17
N ASP A 145 -21.83 -27.19 -0.28
CA ASP A 145 -21.01 -28.22 0.36
C ASP A 145 -19.99 -27.64 1.32
N ARG A 146 -20.26 -27.70 2.60
CA ARG A 146 -19.39 -27.17 3.68
C ARG A 146 -18.17 -28.04 3.98
N ASN A 147 -18.02 -29.19 3.35
CA ASN A 147 -16.80 -29.99 3.45
C ASN A 147 -15.69 -29.45 2.57
N ILE A 148 -16.00 -28.61 1.58
CA ILE A 148 -15.01 -27.95 0.75
C ILE A 148 -14.39 -26.80 1.55
N VAL A 149 -13.08 -26.85 1.78
CA VAL A 149 -12.33 -25.76 2.38
C VAL A 149 -12.12 -24.67 1.33
N PRO A 150 -12.72 -23.48 1.49
CA PRO A 150 -12.55 -22.41 0.51
C PRO A 150 -11.09 -21.92 0.46
N CYS A 151 -10.40 -22.17 -0.64
CA CYS A 151 -9.03 -21.70 -0.88
C CYS A 151 -8.72 -21.73 -2.39
N PHE A 152 -7.54 -21.27 -2.77
CA PHE A 152 -7.13 -21.29 -4.17
C PHE A 152 -7.03 -22.72 -4.71
N ASP A 153 -6.51 -23.66 -3.94
CA ASP A 153 -6.40 -25.07 -4.38
C ASP A 153 -7.76 -25.66 -4.76
N SER A 154 -8.77 -25.51 -3.91
CA SER A 154 -10.10 -26.04 -4.20
C SER A 154 -10.80 -25.28 -5.34
N PHE A 155 -10.52 -23.99 -5.53
CA PHE A 155 -10.97 -23.25 -6.70
C PHE A 155 -10.30 -23.75 -7.99
N TYR A 156 -8.99 -23.99 -7.95
CA TYR A 156 -8.25 -24.53 -9.10
C TYR A 156 -8.76 -25.93 -9.50
N GLU A 157 -9.02 -26.79 -8.50
CA GLU A 157 -9.59 -28.12 -8.74
C GLU A 157 -10.99 -28.00 -9.37
N TYR A 158 -11.83 -27.09 -8.87
CA TYR A 158 -13.13 -26.80 -9.46
C TYR A 158 -13.02 -26.35 -10.93
N LEU A 159 -12.10 -25.44 -11.25
CA LEU A 159 -11.88 -25.01 -12.63
C LEU A 159 -11.47 -26.15 -13.54
N ARG A 160 -10.54 -27.02 -13.07
CA ARG A 160 -9.99 -28.13 -13.83
C ARG A 160 -10.99 -29.24 -14.08
N ASP A 161 -11.76 -29.61 -13.06
CA ASP A 161 -12.55 -30.84 -13.09
C ASP A 161 -14.03 -30.58 -13.42
N ASP A 162 -14.61 -29.50 -12.93
CA ASP A 162 -16.04 -29.22 -13.06
C ASP A 162 -16.33 -28.09 -14.06
N TYR A 163 -15.75 -26.89 -13.87
CA TYR A 163 -16.06 -25.75 -14.72
C TYR A 163 -15.66 -25.95 -16.18
N ARG A 164 -14.53 -26.64 -16.40
CA ARG A 164 -14.09 -27.03 -17.74
C ARG A 164 -15.14 -27.89 -18.45
N ARG A 165 -15.73 -28.86 -17.74
CA ARG A 165 -16.83 -29.70 -18.25
C ARG A 165 -18.10 -28.89 -18.49
N GLU A 166 -18.46 -27.99 -17.56
CA GLU A 166 -19.60 -27.10 -17.74
C GLU A 166 -19.48 -26.23 -19.00
N LEU A 167 -18.28 -25.75 -19.35
CA LEU A 167 -18.05 -25.00 -20.56
C LEU A 167 -18.28 -25.83 -21.83
N GLU A 168 -17.91 -27.11 -21.80
CA GLU A 168 -18.09 -28.03 -22.94
C GLU A 168 -19.55 -28.44 -23.15
N GLU A 169 -20.35 -28.48 -22.07
CA GLU A 169 -21.75 -28.89 -22.06
C GLU A 169 -22.75 -27.75 -22.33
N ARG A 170 -22.28 -26.49 -22.34
CA ARG A 170 -23.16 -25.32 -22.58
C ARG A 170 -23.73 -25.32 -23.99
N GLU A 171 -24.98 -24.93 -24.10
CA GLU A 171 -25.66 -24.70 -25.40
C GLU A 171 -24.93 -23.66 -26.24
N ILE A 172 -24.53 -22.54 -25.61
CA ILE A 172 -23.71 -21.51 -26.24
C ILE A 172 -22.25 -21.77 -25.81
N ARG A 173 -21.47 -22.26 -26.76
CA ARG A 173 -20.06 -22.58 -26.51
C ARG A 173 -19.19 -21.32 -26.61
N VAL A 174 -18.32 -21.15 -25.65
CA VAL A 174 -17.26 -20.14 -25.69
C VAL A 174 -16.09 -20.71 -26.50
N SER A 175 -15.62 -19.97 -27.49
CA SER A 175 -14.48 -20.42 -28.29
C SER A 175 -13.19 -20.37 -27.45
N ARG A 176 -12.21 -21.23 -27.80
CA ARG A 176 -10.89 -21.17 -27.15
C ARG A 176 -10.12 -19.86 -27.43
N GLU A 177 -10.47 -19.16 -28.50
CA GLU A 177 -9.90 -17.85 -28.83
C GLU A 177 -10.45 -16.75 -27.91
N ASP A 178 -11.72 -16.87 -27.48
CA ASP A 178 -12.38 -15.92 -26.60
C ASP A 178 -12.10 -16.18 -25.11
N PHE A 179 -11.98 -17.46 -24.69
CA PHE A 179 -11.61 -17.84 -23.33
C PHE A 179 -10.90 -19.19 -23.33
N ASN A 180 -9.61 -19.14 -23.01
CA ASN A 180 -8.76 -20.34 -23.00
C ASN A 180 -8.53 -20.81 -21.56
N ILE A 181 -9.42 -21.69 -21.07
CA ILE A 181 -9.33 -22.27 -19.73
C ILE A 181 -8.08 -23.13 -19.55
N ASP A 182 -7.59 -23.81 -20.61
CA ASP A 182 -6.38 -24.62 -20.54
C ASP A 182 -5.13 -23.74 -20.33
N ASN A 183 -5.03 -22.61 -21.04
CA ASN A 183 -3.98 -21.62 -20.81
C ASN A 183 -4.03 -21.06 -19.39
N MET A 184 -5.22 -20.71 -18.92
CA MET A 184 -5.42 -20.22 -17.56
C MET A 184 -4.96 -21.23 -16.51
N LEU A 185 -5.35 -22.49 -16.64
CA LEU A 185 -4.94 -23.56 -15.73
C LEU A 185 -3.43 -23.81 -15.74
N ILE A 186 -2.80 -23.79 -16.93
CA ILE A 186 -1.34 -23.93 -17.04
C ILE A 186 -0.63 -22.78 -16.32
N THR A 187 -1.07 -21.56 -16.52
CA THR A 187 -0.46 -20.38 -15.90
C THR A 187 -0.68 -20.36 -14.38
N LEU A 188 -1.88 -20.69 -13.92
CA LEU A 188 -2.24 -20.68 -12.50
C LEU A 188 -1.65 -21.88 -11.73
N ARG A 189 -1.14 -22.91 -12.41
CA ARG A 189 -0.57 -24.10 -11.77
C ARG A 189 0.55 -23.81 -10.77
N GLN A 190 1.31 -22.75 -10.99
CA GLN A 190 2.39 -22.37 -10.08
C GLN A 190 1.92 -21.96 -8.67
N TYR A 191 0.65 -21.57 -8.51
CA TYR A 191 0.02 -21.22 -7.23
C TYR A 191 -0.76 -22.35 -6.59
N TYR A 192 -0.96 -23.46 -7.31
CA TYR A 192 -1.62 -24.67 -6.85
C TYR A 192 -0.63 -25.57 -6.12
N LYS A 193 -1.12 -26.41 -5.21
CA LYS A 193 -0.33 -27.34 -4.38
C LYS A 193 0.80 -28.05 -5.15
N GLY A 194 2.02 -27.97 -4.63
CA GLY A 194 3.24 -28.46 -5.27
C GLY A 194 3.80 -27.54 -6.36
N GLY A 195 3.19 -26.38 -6.61
CA GLY A 195 3.73 -25.33 -7.47
C GLY A 195 4.71 -24.42 -6.73
N ARG A 196 5.45 -23.61 -7.47
CA ARG A 196 6.48 -22.71 -6.92
C ARG A 196 5.96 -21.72 -5.87
N TYR A 197 4.71 -21.28 -5.99
CA TYR A 197 4.06 -20.28 -5.16
C TYR A 197 2.80 -20.82 -4.45
N ASP A 198 2.74 -22.12 -4.17
CA ASP A 198 1.59 -22.77 -3.55
C ASP A 198 1.26 -22.27 -2.13
N PHE A 199 2.27 -21.72 -1.44
CA PHE A 199 2.12 -21.10 -0.12
C PHE A 199 1.33 -19.80 -0.15
N LEU A 200 1.25 -19.12 -1.30
CA LEU A 200 0.84 -17.71 -1.36
C LEU A 200 -0.67 -17.52 -1.14
N LEU A 201 -1.53 -18.42 -1.66
CA LEU A 201 -2.98 -18.22 -1.75
C LEU A 201 -3.82 -19.28 -1.01
N ASN A 202 -3.17 -20.13 -0.23
CA ASN A 202 -3.80 -21.29 0.42
C ASN A 202 -3.75 -21.22 1.96
N SER A 203 -3.61 -20.02 2.54
CA SER A 203 -3.61 -19.87 3.99
C SER A 203 -4.92 -20.36 4.61
N ARG A 204 -4.85 -21.09 5.70
CA ARG A 204 -6.03 -21.53 6.45
C ARG A 204 -6.71 -20.41 7.24
N ALA A 205 -5.96 -19.34 7.53
CA ALA A 205 -6.47 -18.15 8.20
C ALA A 205 -5.72 -16.94 7.66
N ASN A 206 -6.44 -15.86 7.39
CA ASN A 206 -5.79 -14.61 7.01
C ASN A 206 -5.17 -13.93 8.24
N ILE A 207 -4.16 -13.09 7.99
CA ILE A 207 -3.53 -12.27 9.02
C ILE A 207 -4.63 -11.44 9.70
N ASP A 208 -4.76 -11.55 11.02
CA ASP A 208 -5.67 -10.70 11.79
C ASP A 208 -5.15 -9.27 11.84
N LEU A 209 -5.57 -8.49 10.87
CA LEU A 209 -5.30 -7.05 10.85
C LEU A 209 -6.36 -6.23 11.61
N LEU A 210 -7.47 -6.84 12.04
CA LEU A 210 -8.59 -6.10 12.63
C LEU A 210 -8.20 -5.44 13.94
N SER A 211 -7.57 -6.18 14.83
CA SER A 211 -7.16 -5.72 16.15
C SER A 211 -5.91 -4.83 16.11
N LYS A 212 -5.02 -5.02 15.12
CA LYS A 212 -3.73 -4.34 15.05
C LYS A 212 -3.84 -2.96 14.43
N ARG A 213 -3.40 -1.90 15.14
CA ARG A 213 -3.51 -0.52 14.67
C ARG A 213 -2.28 -0.04 13.88
N PHE A 214 -1.13 -0.68 14.02
CA PHE A 214 0.07 -0.34 13.27
C PHE A 214 0.71 -1.61 12.70
N VAL A 215 0.67 -1.73 11.37
CA VAL A 215 1.14 -2.93 10.66
C VAL A 215 2.01 -2.50 9.48
N VAL A 216 3.19 -3.06 9.39
CA VAL A 216 4.14 -2.85 8.30
C VAL A 216 4.35 -4.16 7.55
N PHE A 217 4.21 -4.12 6.25
CA PHE A 217 4.60 -5.18 5.32
C PHE A 217 5.87 -4.74 4.59
N GLU A 218 7.01 -5.27 4.99
CA GLU A 218 8.30 -5.05 4.34
C GLU A 218 8.45 -6.02 3.16
N VAL A 219 8.50 -5.47 1.98
CA VAL A 219 8.51 -6.24 0.72
C VAL A 219 9.73 -5.92 -0.16
N ASP A 220 10.79 -5.35 0.41
CA ASP A 220 12.01 -4.98 -0.31
C ASP A 220 12.65 -6.17 -1.03
N SER A 221 12.65 -7.34 -0.40
CA SER A 221 13.21 -8.57 -0.97
C SER A 221 12.56 -9.03 -2.27
N ILE A 222 11.31 -8.63 -2.52
CA ILE A 222 10.55 -9.01 -3.72
C ILE A 222 10.24 -7.83 -4.65
N LYS A 223 10.66 -6.61 -4.34
CA LYS A 223 10.29 -5.41 -5.11
C LYS A 223 10.71 -5.45 -6.59
N GLU A 224 11.77 -6.19 -6.91
CA GLU A 224 12.23 -6.38 -8.29
C GLU A 224 11.63 -7.64 -8.95
N ASN A 225 10.87 -8.44 -8.21
CA ASN A 225 10.19 -9.61 -8.75
C ASN A 225 8.86 -9.20 -9.38
N LYS A 226 8.83 -9.12 -10.70
CA LYS A 226 7.67 -8.67 -11.49
C LYS A 226 6.43 -9.56 -11.36
N GLU A 227 6.61 -10.81 -10.92
CA GLU A 227 5.50 -11.75 -10.72
C GLU A 227 4.94 -11.64 -9.30
N LEU A 228 5.81 -11.67 -8.27
CA LEU A 228 5.38 -11.72 -6.86
C LEU A 228 4.96 -10.37 -6.31
N PHE A 229 5.67 -9.30 -6.64
CA PHE A 229 5.43 -7.99 -6.03
C PHE A 229 3.99 -7.46 -6.27
N PRO A 230 3.45 -7.52 -7.52
CA PRO A 230 2.06 -7.13 -7.75
C PRO A 230 1.07 -7.99 -6.97
N VAL A 231 1.28 -9.31 -6.93
CA VAL A 231 0.37 -10.25 -6.25
C VAL A 231 0.35 -10.00 -4.74
N VAL A 232 1.52 -9.91 -4.11
CA VAL A 232 1.63 -9.62 -2.67
C VAL A 232 1.02 -8.26 -2.34
N THR A 233 1.21 -7.25 -3.18
CA THR A 233 0.62 -5.93 -2.99
C THR A 233 -0.92 -5.98 -3.04
N ILE A 234 -1.51 -6.72 -3.98
CA ILE A 234 -2.98 -6.93 -4.04
C ILE A 234 -3.47 -7.63 -2.77
N ILE A 235 -2.75 -8.65 -2.30
CA ILE A 235 -3.09 -9.38 -1.08
C ILE A 235 -3.15 -8.45 0.13
N ILE A 236 -2.16 -7.57 0.27
CA ILE A 236 -2.11 -6.58 1.36
C ILE A 236 -3.26 -5.57 1.24
N MET A 237 -3.54 -5.09 0.03
CA MET A 237 -4.66 -4.19 -0.22
C MET A 237 -6.01 -4.84 0.08
N GLU A 238 -6.19 -6.12 -0.26
CA GLU A 238 -7.38 -6.89 0.09
C GLU A 238 -7.57 -7.02 1.61
N ALA A 239 -6.51 -7.38 2.30
CA ALA A 239 -6.53 -7.44 3.77
C ALA A 239 -6.92 -6.08 4.38
N PHE A 240 -6.44 -4.98 3.81
CA PHE A 240 -6.81 -3.62 4.23
C PHE A 240 -8.29 -3.30 3.91
N ILE A 241 -8.79 -3.64 2.73
CA ILE A 241 -10.20 -3.44 2.36
C ILE A 241 -11.13 -4.21 3.32
N ASN A 242 -10.80 -5.45 3.64
CA ASN A 242 -11.53 -6.23 4.63
C ASN A 242 -11.54 -5.54 6.01
N LYS A 243 -10.38 -5.04 6.45
CA LYS A 243 -10.28 -4.24 7.68
C LYS A 243 -11.19 -3.02 7.65
N MET A 244 -11.19 -2.28 6.54
CA MET A 244 -12.03 -1.09 6.40
C MET A 244 -13.53 -1.38 6.53
N ARG A 245 -13.99 -2.47 5.91
CA ARG A 245 -15.42 -2.84 5.92
C ARG A 245 -15.90 -3.27 7.29
N ARG A 246 -15.07 -4.00 8.02
CA ARG A 246 -15.42 -4.56 9.33
C ARG A 246 -15.26 -3.53 10.45
N LEU A 247 -14.28 -2.65 10.38
CA LEU A 247 -13.98 -1.66 11.41
C LEU A 247 -14.64 -0.32 11.11
N LYS A 248 -15.90 -0.16 11.50
CA LYS A 248 -16.68 1.06 11.25
C LYS A 248 -16.35 2.16 12.25
N GLY A 249 -16.42 3.43 11.80
CA GLY A 249 -16.27 4.61 12.67
C GLY A 249 -14.84 4.93 13.11
N VAL A 250 -13.87 4.16 12.69
CA VAL A 250 -12.44 4.36 12.98
C VAL A 250 -11.71 4.79 11.72
N ARG A 251 -10.78 5.75 11.80
CA ARG A 251 -9.93 6.15 10.68
C ARG A 251 -8.92 5.05 10.36
N LYS A 252 -8.70 4.80 9.08
CA LYS A 252 -7.74 3.82 8.59
C LYS A 252 -6.92 4.41 7.45
N GLN A 253 -5.63 4.08 7.42
CA GLN A 253 -4.72 4.49 6.36
C GLN A 253 -4.05 3.27 5.74
N LEU A 254 -3.97 3.25 4.41
CA LEU A 254 -3.05 2.42 3.67
C LEU A 254 -1.99 3.31 3.03
N ILE A 255 -0.74 3.05 3.37
CA ILE A 255 0.40 3.73 2.79
C ILE A 255 1.13 2.73 1.90
N VAL A 256 1.37 3.09 0.64
CA VAL A 256 2.13 2.26 -0.31
C VAL A 256 3.32 3.06 -0.78
N GLU A 257 4.51 2.64 -0.38
CA GLU A 257 5.77 3.20 -0.87
C GLU A 257 6.14 2.57 -2.21
N GLU A 258 6.67 3.38 -3.13
CA GLU A 258 7.05 2.97 -4.48
C GLU A 258 5.95 2.20 -5.22
N ALA A 259 4.70 2.63 -5.04
CA ALA A 259 3.50 1.98 -5.57
C ALA A 259 3.55 1.76 -7.09
N TRP A 260 4.30 2.57 -7.81
CA TRP A 260 4.48 2.46 -9.27
C TRP A 260 5.10 1.12 -9.68
N LYS A 261 5.96 0.52 -8.85
CA LYS A 261 6.51 -0.83 -9.12
C LYS A 261 5.43 -1.91 -9.16
N ALA A 262 4.39 -1.73 -8.35
CA ALA A 262 3.22 -2.60 -8.38
C ALA A 262 2.24 -2.25 -9.53
N LEU A 263 2.33 -1.02 -10.05
CA LEU A 263 1.40 -0.48 -11.05
C LEU A 263 1.80 -0.79 -12.50
N SER A 264 2.78 -1.63 -12.68
CA SER A 264 3.25 -2.05 -13.99
C SER A 264 2.16 -2.73 -14.85
N THR A 265 1.09 -3.26 -14.21
CA THR A 265 -0.03 -3.90 -14.93
C THR A 265 -1.29 -3.02 -14.97
N ALA A 266 -2.02 -3.05 -16.09
CA ALA A 266 -3.30 -2.34 -16.24
C ALA A 266 -4.32 -2.79 -15.18
N ASN A 267 -4.33 -4.07 -14.82
CA ASN A 267 -5.20 -4.65 -13.78
C ASN A 267 -4.93 -4.06 -12.41
N MET A 268 -3.66 -3.89 -12.07
CA MET A 268 -3.25 -3.32 -10.80
C MET A 268 -3.66 -1.84 -10.70
N ALA A 269 -3.51 -1.09 -11.78
CA ALA A 269 -3.94 0.29 -11.83
C ALA A 269 -5.47 0.44 -11.66
N GLU A 270 -6.26 -0.45 -12.26
CA GLU A 270 -7.71 -0.52 -12.04
C GLU A 270 -8.05 -0.89 -10.58
N TYR A 271 -7.31 -1.82 -9.99
CA TYR A 271 -7.50 -2.19 -8.59
C TYR A 271 -7.18 -1.03 -7.63
N LEU A 272 -6.12 -0.28 -7.88
CA LEU A 272 -5.81 0.94 -7.12
C LEU A 272 -6.90 1.99 -7.30
N ARG A 273 -7.38 2.21 -8.52
CA ARG A 273 -8.51 3.12 -8.76
C ARG A 273 -9.74 2.71 -7.95
N TYR A 274 -10.05 1.43 -7.94
CA TYR A 274 -11.12 0.87 -7.11
C TYR A 274 -10.87 1.12 -5.61
N MET A 275 -9.66 0.85 -5.12
CA MET A 275 -9.28 1.09 -3.74
C MET A 275 -9.43 2.56 -3.35
N TYR A 276 -8.90 3.49 -4.15
CA TYR A 276 -9.02 4.94 -3.89
C TYR A 276 -10.46 5.43 -3.79
N LYS A 277 -11.35 4.88 -4.61
CA LYS A 277 -12.80 5.19 -4.53
C LYS A 277 -13.45 4.55 -3.30
N THR A 278 -13.02 3.35 -2.95
CA THR A 278 -13.62 2.56 -1.87
C THR A 278 -13.24 3.08 -0.48
N VAL A 279 -11.97 3.45 -0.26
CA VAL A 279 -11.49 3.94 1.06
C VAL A 279 -12.29 5.13 1.56
N ARG A 280 -12.74 6.00 0.66
CA ARG A 280 -13.55 7.17 0.99
C ARG A 280 -14.86 6.81 1.72
N LYS A 281 -15.50 5.70 1.32
CA LYS A 281 -16.79 5.27 1.89
C LYS A 281 -16.67 4.76 3.33
N TYR A 282 -15.48 4.31 3.74
CA TYR A 282 -15.26 3.61 5.00
C TYR A 282 -14.38 4.37 5.99
N TYR A 283 -14.32 5.69 5.90
CA TYR A 283 -13.45 6.51 6.73
C TYR A 283 -11.99 6.07 6.62
N GLY A 284 -11.61 5.75 5.40
CA GLY A 284 -10.26 5.38 5.03
C GLY A 284 -9.57 6.45 4.20
N GLU A 285 -8.26 6.33 4.09
CA GLU A 285 -7.42 7.11 3.20
C GLU A 285 -6.30 6.26 2.63
N ALA A 286 -5.99 6.49 1.36
CA ALA A 286 -4.87 5.89 0.66
C ALA A 286 -3.78 6.94 0.46
N ILE A 287 -2.55 6.57 0.76
CA ILE A 287 -1.37 7.42 0.61
C ILE A 287 -0.38 6.70 -0.27
N VAL A 288 -0.07 7.29 -1.41
CA VAL A 288 0.99 6.80 -2.29
C VAL A 288 2.20 7.69 -2.13
N VAL A 289 3.34 7.05 -1.96
CA VAL A 289 4.62 7.71 -1.73
C VAL A 289 5.59 7.27 -2.84
N THR A 290 6.24 8.20 -3.50
CA THR A 290 7.19 7.89 -4.58
C THR A 290 8.41 8.81 -4.57
N GLN A 291 9.50 8.31 -5.13
CA GLN A 291 10.73 9.06 -5.36
C GLN A 291 10.86 9.53 -6.82
N GLU A 292 10.22 8.83 -7.75
CA GLU A 292 10.40 9.00 -9.18
C GLU A 292 9.11 9.48 -9.85
N VAL A 293 9.21 10.62 -10.51
CA VAL A 293 8.08 11.23 -11.21
C VAL A 293 7.88 10.62 -12.59
N GLU A 294 8.98 10.23 -13.22
CA GLU A 294 8.98 9.67 -14.57
C GLU A 294 8.06 8.45 -14.68
N ASP A 295 8.07 7.60 -13.67
CA ASP A 295 7.25 6.38 -13.66
C ASP A 295 5.74 6.67 -13.59
N ILE A 296 5.38 7.80 -12.97
CA ILE A 296 3.99 8.24 -12.90
C ILE A 296 3.58 8.96 -14.20
N ILE A 297 4.48 9.74 -14.78
CA ILE A 297 4.23 10.47 -16.02
C ILE A 297 4.03 9.49 -17.19
N SER A 298 4.78 8.40 -17.22
CA SER A 298 4.75 7.40 -18.30
C SER A 298 3.45 6.57 -18.33
N SER A 299 2.71 6.52 -17.22
CA SER A 299 1.47 5.74 -17.13
C SER A 299 0.22 6.63 -16.97
N PRO A 300 -0.58 6.82 -18.04
CA PRO A 300 -1.83 7.57 -17.95
C PRO A 300 -2.80 7.02 -16.91
N VAL A 301 -2.81 5.70 -16.73
CA VAL A 301 -3.71 5.02 -15.79
C VAL A 301 -3.32 5.33 -14.34
N VAL A 302 -2.02 5.36 -14.03
CA VAL A 302 -1.50 5.75 -12.72
C VAL A 302 -1.85 7.20 -12.41
N LYS A 303 -1.64 8.10 -13.38
CA LYS A 303 -2.03 9.51 -13.26
C LYS A 303 -3.50 9.65 -12.88
N GLU A 304 -4.38 9.01 -13.59
CA GLU A 304 -5.82 9.08 -13.32
C GLU A 304 -6.21 8.39 -12.00
N ALA A 305 -5.62 7.24 -11.71
CA ALA A 305 -5.96 6.48 -10.52
C ALA A 305 -5.49 7.16 -9.23
N ILE A 306 -4.28 7.69 -9.20
CA ILE A 306 -3.65 8.23 -7.99
C ILE A 306 -3.83 9.74 -7.90
N ILE A 307 -3.34 10.49 -8.89
CA ILE A 307 -3.23 11.95 -8.79
C ILE A 307 -4.59 12.61 -8.76
N ASN A 308 -5.51 12.19 -9.63
CA ASN A 308 -6.87 12.75 -9.70
C ASN A 308 -7.74 12.36 -8.50
N ASN A 309 -7.35 11.33 -7.74
CA ASN A 309 -8.04 10.91 -6.54
C ASN A 309 -7.30 11.26 -5.23
N SER A 310 -6.28 12.11 -5.29
CA SER A 310 -5.53 12.60 -4.14
C SER A 310 -5.68 14.12 -4.02
N ASP A 311 -6.59 14.57 -3.17
CA ASP A 311 -6.81 15.99 -2.95
C ASP A 311 -5.70 16.63 -2.09
N CYS A 312 -4.98 15.85 -1.31
CA CYS A 312 -3.80 16.30 -0.59
C CYS A 312 -2.53 15.92 -1.36
N LYS A 313 -1.73 16.91 -1.72
CA LYS A 313 -0.44 16.73 -2.38
C LYS A 313 0.66 17.23 -1.46
N ILE A 314 1.68 16.40 -1.24
CA ILE A 314 2.81 16.69 -0.35
C ILE A 314 4.08 16.55 -1.16
N LEU A 315 4.84 17.63 -1.29
CA LEU A 315 6.09 17.64 -2.00
C LEU A 315 7.22 18.03 -1.05
N LEU A 316 8.24 17.17 -1.01
CA LEU A 316 9.49 17.46 -0.33
C LEU A 316 10.46 18.12 -1.31
N ASP A 317 11.75 18.20 -0.97
CA ASP A 317 12.77 18.84 -1.78
C ASP A 317 12.80 18.32 -3.22
N GLN A 318 12.60 19.23 -4.18
CA GLN A 318 12.53 18.94 -5.61
C GLN A 318 13.73 19.51 -6.38
N ARG A 319 14.82 19.95 -5.72
CA ARG A 319 15.98 20.57 -6.37
C ARG A 319 16.62 19.68 -7.43
N LYS A 320 16.62 18.37 -7.23
CA LYS A 320 17.12 17.40 -8.23
C LYS A 320 16.32 17.40 -9.54
N PHE A 321 15.06 17.85 -9.50
CA PHE A 321 14.15 17.88 -10.64
C PHE A 321 13.89 19.29 -11.19
N MET A 322 14.66 20.29 -10.77
CA MET A 322 14.45 21.70 -11.13
C MET A 322 14.32 21.89 -12.66
N ASN A 323 15.17 21.25 -13.45
CA ASN A 323 15.17 21.34 -14.91
C ASN A 323 13.98 20.62 -15.58
N ARG A 324 13.24 19.79 -14.85
CA ARG A 324 12.09 19.01 -15.35
C ARG A 324 10.82 19.33 -14.58
N PHE A 325 10.85 20.36 -13.74
CA PHE A 325 9.73 20.66 -12.84
C PHE A 325 8.47 21.08 -13.60
N ASP A 326 8.57 21.55 -14.84
CA ASP A 326 7.41 21.88 -15.68
C ASP A 326 6.52 20.66 -15.95
N ALA A 327 7.13 19.48 -16.11
CA ALA A 327 6.39 18.22 -16.24
C ALA A 327 5.65 17.87 -14.93
N ILE A 328 6.29 18.05 -13.78
CA ILE A 328 5.68 17.86 -12.45
C ILE A 328 4.55 18.86 -12.24
N GLN A 329 4.76 20.11 -12.57
CA GLN A 329 3.78 21.19 -12.47
C GLN A 329 2.52 20.83 -13.29
N SER A 330 2.71 20.45 -14.55
CA SER A 330 1.60 20.04 -15.44
C SER A 330 0.89 18.79 -14.94
N LEU A 331 1.65 17.78 -14.48
CA LEU A 331 1.11 16.53 -13.97
C LEU A 331 0.21 16.73 -12.76
N LEU A 332 0.67 17.56 -11.81
CA LEU A 332 -0.03 17.80 -10.54
C LEU A 332 -1.03 18.96 -10.61
N GLY A 333 -1.08 19.69 -11.73
CA GLY A 333 -1.96 20.85 -11.90
C GLY A 333 -1.57 22.02 -11.00
N LEU A 334 -0.26 22.26 -10.80
CA LEU A 334 0.22 23.31 -9.90
C LEU A 334 0.25 24.67 -10.59
N THR A 335 -0.04 25.71 -9.84
CA THR A 335 0.11 27.09 -10.27
C THR A 335 1.58 27.53 -10.24
N ASP A 336 1.93 28.64 -10.94
CA ASP A 336 3.29 29.19 -10.91
C ASP A 336 3.71 29.64 -9.49
N LYS A 337 2.75 30.09 -8.69
CA LYS A 337 2.98 30.41 -7.28
C LYS A 337 3.37 29.18 -6.48
N GLU A 338 2.68 28.10 -6.65
CA GLU A 338 2.97 26.81 -5.98
C GLU A 338 4.31 26.23 -6.44
N LYS A 339 4.60 26.29 -7.74
CA LYS A 339 5.94 25.96 -8.28
C LYS A 339 7.04 26.75 -7.57
N ALA A 340 6.89 28.07 -7.46
CA ALA A 340 7.88 28.92 -6.78
C ALA A 340 8.05 28.53 -5.31
N GLN A 341 6.96 28.24 -4.60
CA GLN A 341 6.99 27.74 -3.22
C GLN A 341 7.74 26.41 -3.10
N ILE A 342 7.43 25.45 -3.95
CA ILE A 342 8.04 24.11 -3.92
C ILE A 342 9.55 24.20 -4.22
N LEU A 343 9.94 24.99 -5.21
CA LEU A 343 11.33 25.15 -5.57
C LEU A 343 12.14 25.95 -4.53
N SER A 344 11.47 26.68 -3.62
CA SER A 344 12.12 27.39 -2.51
C SER A 344 12.44 26.50 -1.30
N ILE A 345 11.91 25.28 -1.25
CA ILE A 345 12.12 24.35 -0.14
C ILE A 345 13.61 24.06 0.06
N ASN A 346 14.07 24.18 1.29
CA ASN A 346 15.44 23.91 1.72
C ASN A 346 16.53 24.67 0.94
N GLN A 347 16.21 25.79 0.29
CA GLN A 347 17.21 26.59 -0.45
C GLN A 347 18.31 27.17 0.45
N SER A 348 17.98 27.57 1.66
CA SER A 348 18.98 27.97 2.63
C SER A 348 19.52 26.74 3.35
N ASN A 349 20.62 26.19 2.86
CA ASN A 349 21.37 25.08 3.49
C ASN A 349 22.08 25.57 4.75
N ASP A 350 21.35 25.90 5.80
CA ASP A 350 21.91 26.20 7.10
C ASP A 350 22.08 24.90 7.89
N PRO A 351 23.30 24.42 8.17
CA PRO A 351 23.56 23.21 8.92
C PRO A 351 22.99 23.24 10.36
N SER A 352 22.77 24.45 10.89
CA SER A 352 22.18 24.62 12.22
C SER A 352 20.67 24.36 12.29
N ARG A 353 20.00 24.28 11.13
CA ARG A 353 18.56 24.03 11.07
C ARG A 353 18.22 22.59 11.42
N LYS A 354 17.44 22.41 12.45
CA LYS A 354 16.96 21.11 12.94
C LYS A 354 15.64 20.66 12.28
N TYR A 355 15.19 21.32 11.20
CA TYR A 355 13.94 21.01 10.51
C TYR A 355 14.14 20.80 9.01
N LYS A 356 13.23 20.06 8.40
CA LYS A 356 13.07 19.95 6.95
C LYS A 356 11.79 20.65 6.52
N GLU A 357 11.84 21.34 5.40
CA GLU A 357 10.67 21.99 4.83
C GLU A 357 9.91 21.03 3.92
N VAL A 358 8.59 21.15 3.93
CA VAL A 358 7.65 20.39 3.12
C VAL A 358 6.57 21.31 2.59
N TRP A 359 6.21 21.17 1.32
CA TRP A 359 5.06 21.84 0.75
C TRP A 359 3.85 20.94 0.82
N ILE A 360 2.70 21.48 1.26
CA ILE A 360 1.42 20.79 1.35
C ILE A 360 0.37 21.62 0.61
N GLY A 361 -0.29 20.98 -0.37
CA GLY A 361 -1.41 21.53 -1.11
C GLY A 361 -2.68 20.72 -0.85
N LEU A 362 -3.79 21.40 -0.65
CA LEU A 362 -5.09 20.84 -0.31
C LEU A 362 -6.15 21.29 -1.32
N GLY A 363 -6.71 20.36 -2.06
CA GLY A 363 -7.83 20.55 -2.99
C GLY A 363 -7.57 21.57 -4.12
N GLY A 364 -6.32 21.95 -4.37
CA GLY A 364 -5.97 23.03 -5.30
C GLY A 364 -6.40 24.43 -4.84
N VAL A 365 -6.84 24.57 -3.59
CA VAL A 365 -7.37 25.82 -3.02
C VAL A 365 -6.41 26.44 -2.01
N GLN A 366 -5.77 25.61 -1.20
CA GLN A 366 -4.85 26.04 -0.15
C GLN A 366 -3.51 25.35 -0.32
N SER A 367 -2.42 26.09 -0.21
CA SER A 367 -1.07 25.54 -0.20
C SER A 367 -0.12 26.40 0.61
N ALA A 368 0.84 25.75 1.29
CA ALA A 368 1.91 26.44 2.00
C ALA A 368 3.12 25.52 2.22
N VAL A 369 4.25 26.15 2.56
CA VAL A 369 5.46 25.46 3.01
C VAL A 369 5.47 25.45 4.53
N TYR A 370 5.74 24.27 5.10
CA TYR A 370 5.81 24.03 6.54
C TYR A 370 7.19 23.49 6.91
N ALA A 371 7.65 23.80 8.10
CA ALA A 371 8.84 23.21 8.69
C ALA A 371 8.44 22.00 9.56
N THR A 372 9.04 20.85 9.30
CA THR A 372 8.88 19.65 10.11
C THR A 372 10.11 19.46 10.97
N GLU A 373 9.97 19.61 12.26
CA GLU A 373 11.02 19.40 13.25
C GLU A 373 10.60 18.26 14.18
N VAL A 374 11.56 17.43 14.58
CA VAL A 374 11.35 16.37 15.56
C VAL A 374 12.46 16.43 16.61
N SER A 375 12.24 15.82 17.76
CA SER A 375 13.27 15.68 18.80
C SER A 375 14.38 14.73 18.35
N VAL A 376 15.56 14.83 18.97
CA VAL A 376 16.69 13.91 18.69
C VAL A 376 16.30 12.44 18.90
N PRO A 377 15.54 12.06 19.94
CA PRO A 377 15.04 10.69 20.08
C PRO A 377 14.14 10.25 18.94
N GLU A 378 13.24 11.10 18.47
CA GLU A 378 12.39 10.80 17.30
C GLU A 378 13.20 10.63 16.02
N TYR A 379 14.20 11.50 15.82
CA TYR A 379 15.11 11.38 14.69
C TYR A 379 15.82 10.02 14.69
N LEU A 380 16.38 9.59 15.83
CA LEU A 380 17.05 8.30 15.97
C LEU A 380 16.11 7.11 15.75
N ALA A 381 14.82 7.27 16.08
CA ALA A 381 13.80 6.26 15.80
C ALA A 381 13.44 6.17 14.31
N TYR A 382 13.53 7.27 13.57
CA TYR A 382 13.12 7.36 12.17
C TYR A 382 14.29 7.27 11.18
N THR A 383 15.53 7.34 11.68
CA THR A 383 16.71 7.37 10.81
C THR A 383 16.82 6.12 9.95
N THR A 384 17.08 6.33 8.67
CA THR A 384 17.40 5.30 7.68
C THR A 384 18.89 5.33 7.34
N GLU A 385 19.66 6.23 7.98
CA GLU A 385 21.10 6.28 7.82
C GLU A 385 21.70 5.05 8.50
N GLU A 386 22.47 4.26 7.73
CA GLU A 386 22.89 2.92 8.11
C GLU A 386 23.76 2.91 9.36
N THR A 387 24.70 3.84 9.49
CA THR A 387 25.61 3.90 10.64
C THR A 387 24.87 4.24 11.93
N GLU A 388 23.93 5.18 11.88
CA GLU A 388 23.10 5.55 13.03
C GLU A 388 22.14 4.42 13.42
N LYS A 389 21.53 3.77 12.42
CA LYS A 389 20.63 2.64 12.63
C LYS A 389 21.33 1.46 13.28
N VAL A 390 22.53 1.12 12.79
CA VAL A 390 23.38 0.06 13.37
C VAL A 390 23.79 0.40 14.80
N GLU A 391 24.15 1.65 15.08
CA GLU A 391 24.52 2.11 16.43
C GLU A 391 23.36 1.97 17.42
N VAL A 392 22.14 2.39 17.00
CA VAL A 392 20.92 2.20 17.83
C VAL A 392 20.65 0.72 18.09
N GLN A 393 20.76 -0.13 17.07
CA GLN A 393 20.53 -1.57 17.18
C GLN A 393 21.58 -2.25 18.08
N ARG A 394 22.85 -1.90 17.92
CA ARG A 394 23.96 -2.42 18.73
C ARG A 394 23.73 -2.09 20.22
N LEU A 395 23.49 -0.82 20.51
CA LEU A 395 23.25 -0.39 21.88
C LEU A 395 21.98 -1.00 22.47
N ALA A 396 20.92 -1.12 21.67
CA ALA A 396 19.70 -1.82 22.11
C ALA A 396 19.99 -3.29 22.46
N GLY A 397 20.82 -3.98 21.67
CA GLY A 397 21.26 -5.35 21.96
C GLY A 397 22.00 -5.45 23.29
N GLU A 398 22.92 -4.54 23.58
CA GLU A 398 23.65 -4.46 24.85
C GLU A 398 22.74 -4.18 26.05
N LEU A 399 21.62 -3.49 25.83
CA LEU A 399 20.61 -3.16 26.84
C LEU A 399 19.46 -4.20 26.89
N GLY A 400 19.73 -5.44 26.51
CA GLY A 400 18.74 -6.52 26.57
C GLY A 400 17.60 -6.36 25.55
N GLY A 401 17.86 -5.68 24.43
CA GLY A 401 16.91 -5.38 23.40
C GLY A 401 16.09 -4.11 23.65
N ASP A 402 16.42 -3.27 24.62
CA ASP A 402 15.69 -2.04 24.93
C ASP A 402 16.07 -0.88 23.97
N MET A 403 15.35 -0.77 22.86
CA MET A 403 15.56 0.28 21.86
C MET A 403 15.23 1.68 22.38
N GLU A 404 14.23 1.82 23.25
CA GLU A 404 13.87 3.14 23.79
C GLU A 404 14.98 3.68 24.70
N LEU A 405 15.54 2.82 25.56
CA LEU A 405 16.65 3.19 26.41
C LEU A 405 17.92 3.51 25.59
N ALA A 406 18.21 2.72 24.56
CA ALA A 406 19.32 2.98 23.63
C ALA A 406 19.19 4.35 22.95
N ILE A 407 18.01 4.65 22.41
CA ILE A 407 17.73 5.94 21.77
C ILE A 407 17.89 7.09 22.77
N ARG A 408 17.41 6.95 24.01
CA ARG A 408 17.56 7.99 25.03
C ARG A 408 19.03 8.25 25.36
N GLN A 409 19.82 7.22 25.56
CA GLN A 409 21.26 7.36 25.86
C GLN A 409 22.02 8.02 24.70
N LEU A 410 21.76 7.60 23.47
CA LEU A 410 22.37 8.21 22.28
C LEU A 410 21.94 9.67 22.10
N ALA A 411 20.70 10.01 22.40
CA ALA A 411 20.19 11.38 22.31
C ALA A 411 20.82 12.30 23.38
N GLU A 412 21.11 11.79 24.56
CA GLU A 412 21.81 12.52 25.62
C GLU A 412 23.27 12.80 25.24
N GLY A 413 23.93 11.85 24.57
CA GLY A 413 25.30 12.02 24.06
C GLY A 413 25.43 12.96 22.85
N LYS A 414 24.34 13.21 22.12
CA LYS A 414 24.28 14.11 20.95
C LYS A 414 23.84 15.56 21.31
N ARG A 415 23.57 15.84 22.59
CA ARG A 415 23.29 17.18 23.09
C ARG A 415 24.60 17.93 23.32
#